data_f7f256e56c8814e7eba0d472a0403dd3
#
_entry.id   f7f256e56c8814e7eba0d472a0403dd3
#
_cell.length_a   1.000
_cell.length_b   1.000
_cell.length_c   1.000
_cell.angle_alpha   90.00
_cell.angle_beta   90.00
_cell.angle_gamma   90.00
#
_symmetry.space_group_name_H-M   'P 1'
#
loop_
_entity.id
_entity.type
_entity.pdbx_description
1 polymer ?
#
loop_
_entity_poly.entity_id
_entity_poly.type
_entity_poly.pdbx_seq_one_letter_code
_entity_poly.pdbx_strand_id
1 'polypeptide(L)'
;MKVGLVGTGLMGSEIASRLLEVGYDLYVHNRTRSKTGEIIKKGGKWVDSPKELGNRCSFALVCVTDGTAFKQICLGNDGLIHSLNKELVIGNLSTISPSDSVECAAALRKYGMRSFQMPVMGGPDIAKKGELVAIISGDKNSIDKNIRVIESIARSIFYIGKIDGAANYVKLALNMNIALIGIALSESILYVTKAGIDPGIFIEIFNSTYFRTSLSEKKGPKMIKNDFEARFHLGNMLKDLQLLVASMKPLNISLPLSVLAEQMYQAARNRGYSELDYTAILAFLKDFNGLQPDGIKQGI
;
A
#
# COMPACT_ATOMS: atom_id res chain seq x y z
N MET A 1 15.12 -9.14 -19.35
CA MET A 1 15.07 -9.73 -18.00
C MET A 1 13.65 -10.21 -17.75
N LYS A 2 13.48 -11.41 -17.20
CA LYS A 2 12.16 -11.94 -16.83
C LYS A 2 11.82 -11.51 -15.41
N VAL A 3 10.71 -10.81 -15.25
CA VAL A 3 10.23 -10.28 -13.96
C VAL A 3 8.91 -10.95 -13.61
N GLY A 4 8.75 -11.32 -12.36
CA GLY A 4 7.51 -11.85 -11.81
C GLY A 4 6.77 -10.80 -10.98
N LEU A 5 5.44 -10.80 -11.01
CA LEU A 5 4.61 -10.03 -10.10
C LEU A 5 3.50 -10.90 -9.52
N VAL A 6 3.45 -10.99 -8.21
CA VAL A 6 2.37 -11.65 -7.47
C VAL A 6 1.51 -10.61 -6.79
N GLY A 7 0.20 -10.68 -7.08
CA GLY A 7 -0.79 -9.72 -6.57
C GLY A 7 -1.08 -8.59 -7.56
N THR A 8 -2.29 -8.61 -8.14
CA THR A 8 -2.79 -7.66 -9.14
C THR A 8 -4.02 -6.90 -8.64
N GLY A 9 -3.91 -6.38 -7.42
CA GLY A 9 -4.86 -5.38 -6.87
C GLY A 9 -4.63 -4.00 -7.50
N LEU A 10 -5.21 -2.95 -6.92
CA LEU A 10 -5.11 -1.58 -7.44
C LEU A 10 -3.66 -1.16 -7.76
N MET A 11 -2.72 -1.40 -6.84
CA MET A 11 -1.30 -1.05 -7.04
C MET A 11 -0.59 -2.02 -7.98
N GLY A 12 -0.75 -3.33 -7.76
CA GLY A 12 -0.04 -4.35 -8.55
C GLY A 12 -0.41 -4.32 -10.02
N SER A 13 -1.65 -4.02 -10.37
CA SER A 13 -2.10 -3.90 -11.77
C SER A 13 -1.41 -2.74 -12.49
N GLU A 14 -1.22 -1.59 -11.83
CA GLU A 14 -0.55 -0.45 -12.43
C GLU A 14 0.97 -0.65 -12.52
N ILE A 15 1.57 -1.30 -11.50
CA ILE A 15 2.98 -1.72 -11.56
C ILE A 15 3.20 -2.71 -12.71
N ALA A 16 2.30 -3.71 -12.88
CA ALA A 16 2.36 -4.65 -13.99
C ALA A 16 2.30 -3.94 -15.35
N SER A 17 1.34 -3.01 -15.50
CA SER A 17 1.18 -2.22 -16.72
C SER A 17 2.44 -1.41 -17.03
N ARG A 18 3.04 -0.80 -16.01
CA ARG A 18 4.29 -0.03 -16.18
C ARG A 18 5.46 -0.92 -16.58
N LEU A 19 5.63 -2.08 -15.97
CA LEU A 19 6.69 -3.02 -16.32
C LEU A 19 6.56 -3.53 -17.77
N LEU A 20 5.34 -3.79 -18.24
CA LEU A 20 5.09 -4.16 -19.64
C LEU A 20 5.40 -3.00 -20.60
N GLU A 21 4.98 -1.77 -20.26
CA GLU A 21 5.22 -0.56 -21.06
C GLU A 21 6.71 -0.31 -21.30
N VAL A 22 7.55 -0.54 -20.27
CA VAL A 22 9.01 -0.39 -20.39
C VAL A 22 9.72 -1.62 -20.95
N GLY A 23 8.97 -2.65 -21.40
CA GLY A 23 9.48 -3.77 -22.17
C GLY A 23 10.00 -4.97 -21.37
N TYR A 24 9.64 -5.12 -20.10
CA TYR A 24 9.97 -6.33 -19.35
C TYR A 24 9.13 -7.53 -19.78
N ASP A 25 9.74 -8.71 -19.83
CA ASP A 25 9.06 -10.00 -19.99
C ASP A 25 8.41 -10.36 -18.64
N LEU A 26 7.10 -10.03 -18.48
CA LEU A 26 6.38 -10.07 -17.21
C LEU A 26 5.56 -11.34 -17.06
N TYR A 27 5.81 -12.07 -15.98
CA TYR A 27 5.00 -13.19 -15.51
C TYR A 27 4.16 -12.73 -14.31
N VAL A 28 2.87 -13.10 -14.30
CA VAL A 28 1.95 -12.67 -13.25
C VAL A 28 1.20 -13.84 -12.62
N HIS A 29 1.04 -13.75 -11.31
CA HIS A 29 0.17 -14.62 -10.54
C HIS A 29 -0.74 -13.80 -9.63
N ASN A 30 -1.99 -14.21 -9.48
CA ASN A 30 -2.94 -13.65 -8.52
C ASN A 30 -3.91 -14.73 -8.04
N ARG A 31 -4.30 -14.71 -6.78
CA ARG A 31 -5.29 -15.66 -6.22
C ARG A 31 -6.56 -15.77 -7.08
N THR A 32 -7.02 -14.66 -7.61
CA THR A 32 -8.19 -14.60 -8.51
C THR A 32 -7.70 -14.29 -9.93
N ARG A 33 -7.67 -15.31 -10.80
CA ARG A 33 -7.14 -15.20 -12.18
C ARG A 33 -7.85 -14.13 -13.00
N SER A 34 -9.17 -13.96 -12.85
CA SER A 34 -9.92 -12.97 -13.60
C SER A 34 -9.42 -11.53 -13.42
N LYS A 35 -8.78 -11.21 -12.28
CA LYS A 35 -8.18 -9.89 -12.03
C LYS A 35 -6.91 -9.60 -12.85
N THR A 36 -6.38 -10.58 -13.59
CA THR A 36 -5.19 -10.41 -14.43
C THR A 36 -5.51 -10.17 -15.91
N GLY A 37 -6.79 -10.22 -16.31
CA GLY A 37 -7.20 -10.19 -17.71
C GLY A 37 -6.63 -9.03 -18.52
N GLU A 38 -6.67 -7.81 -17.99
CA GLU A 38 -6.12 -6.63 -18.67
C GLU A 38 -4.59 -6.67 -18.79
N ILE A 39 -3.92 -7.24 -17.80
CA ILE A 39 -2.46 -7.40 -17.83
C ILE A 39 -2.05 -8.41 -18.91
N ILE A 40 -2.80 -9.51 -19.03
CA ILE A 40 -2.57 -10.54 -20.05
C ILE A 40 -2.81 -9.98 -21.46
N LYS A 41 -3.88 -9.20 -21.66
CA LYS A 41 -4.14 -8.50 -22.95
C LYS A 41 -2.99 -7.57 -23.36
N LYS A 42 -2.28 -6.99 -22.38
CA LYS A 42 -1.11 -6.13 -22.60
C LYS A 42 0.21 -6.91 -22.80
N GLY A 43 0.17 -8.24 -22.82
CA GLY A 43 1.36 -9.10 -23.04
C GLY A 43 1.93 -9.74 -21.79
N GLY A 44 1.31 -9.57 -20.62
CA GLY A 44 1.68 -10.30 -19.40
C GLY A 44 1.38 -11.80 -19.53
N LYS A 45 2.21 -12.63 -18.91
CA LYS A 45 2.13 -14.10 -18.98
C LYS A 45 1.61 -14.65 -17.66
N TRP A 46 0.47 -15.31 -17.68
CA TRP A 46 -0.08 -15.99 -16.52
C TRP A 46 0.75 -17.20 -16.12
N VAL A 47 0.87 -17.43 -14.81
CA VAL A 47 1.36 -18.68 -14.20
C VAL A 47 0.43 -19.13 -13.08
N ASP A 48 0.29 -20.43 -12.88
CA ASP A 48 -0.72 -21.00 -11.99
C ASP A 48 -0.33 -20.94 -10.51
N SER A 49 0.95 -20.73 -10.18
CA SER A 49 1.41 -20.64 -8.81
C SER A 49 2.60 -19.69 -8.62
N PRO A 50 2.85 -19.23 -7.39
CA PRO A 50 4.08 -18.51 -7.04
C PRO A 50 5.33 -19.35 -7.31
N LYS A 51 5.31 -20.65 -7.04
CA LYS A 51 6.39 -21.58 -7.36
C LYS A 51 6.73 -21.57 -8.85
N GLU A 52 5.72 -21.65 -9.72
CA GLU A 52 5.93 -21.59 -11.17
C GLU A 52 6.50 -20.24 -11.59
N LEU A 53 5.98 -19.13 -11.01
CA LEU A 53 6.51 -17.79 -11.25
C LEU A 53 8.00 -17.74 -10.90
N GLY A 54 8.38 -18.25 -9.73
CA GLY A 54 9.77 -18.29 -9.29
C GLY A 54 10.68 -19.10 -10.23
N ASN A 55 10.18 -20.19 -10.85
CA ASN A 55 10.91 -20.97 -11.84
C ASN A 55 11.16 -20.22 -13.15
N ARG A 56 10.32 -19.23 -13.48
CA ARG A 56 10.38 -18.46 -14.73
C ARG A 56 11.19 -17.18 -14.65
N CYS A 57 11.33 -16.62 -13.43
CA CYS A 57 11.83 -15.28 -13.22
C CYS A 57 13.09 -15.25 -12.36
N SER A 58 13.96 -14.25 -12.57
CA SER A 58 15.11 -13.98 -11.67
C SER A 58 14.75 -12.99 -10.56
N PHE A 59 13.68 -12.22 -10.73
CA PHE A 59 13.19 -11.27 -9.76
C PHE A 59 11.66 -11.34 -9.66
N ALA A 60 11.14 -11.54 -8.46
CA ALA A 60 9.71 -11.57 -8.15
C ALA A 60 9.34 -10.42 -7.23
N LEU A 61 8.45 -9.56 -7.69
CA LEU A 61 7.79 -8.53 -6.89
C LEU A 61 6.52 -9.11 -6.26
N VAL A 62 6.32 -8.89 -4.97
CA VAL A 62 5.10 -9.33 -4.26
C VAL A 62 4.36 -8.12 -3.74
N CYS A 63 3.10 -7.93 -4.19
CA CYS A 63 2.24 -6.81 -3.86
C CYS A 63 0.87 -7.31 -3.39
N VAL A 64 0.78 -7.69 -2.12
CA VAL A 64 -0.44 -8.27 -1.51
C VAL A 64 -0.90 -7.46 -0.31
N THR A 65 -2.09 -7.77 0.22
CA THR A 65 -2.77 -6.92 1.21
C THR A 65 -2.12 -6.98 2.58
N ASP A 66 -1.68 -8.16 3.04
CA ASP A 66 -1.27 -8.40 4.42
C ASP A 66 -0.15 -9.43 4.55
N GLY A 67 0.34 -9.60 5.78
CA GLY A 67 1.43 -10.52 6.13
C GLY A 67 1.04 -11.99 5.92
N THR A 68 -0.21 -12.36 6.15
CA THR A 68 -0.70 -13.73 5.95
C THR A 68 -0.63 -14.11 4.47
N ALA A 69 -1.12 -13.22 3.60
CA ALA A 69 -1.02 -13.44 2.14
C ALA A 69 0.45 -13.48 1.69
N PHE A 70 1.31 -12.60 2.23
CA PHE A 70 2.74 -12.61 1.92
C PHE A 70 3.43 -13.92 2.34
N LYS A 71 3.17 -14.39 3.57
CA LYS A 71 3.67 -15.69 4.06
C LYS A 71 3.20 -16.84 3.16
N GLN A 72 1.93 -16.87 2.79
CA GLN A 72 1.37 -17.90 1.90
C GLN A 72 2.06 -17.89 0.52
N ILE A 73 2.30 -16.72 -0.07
CA ILE A 73 2.99 -16.59 -1.36
C ILE A 73 4.45 -17.05 -1.26
N CYS A 74 5.13 -16.72 -0.19
CA CYS A 74 6.54 -17.05 -0.03
C CYS A 74 6.76 -18.49 0.44
N LEU A 75 5.99 -18.95 1.44
CA LEU A 75 6.29 -20.14 2.24
C LEU A 75 5.22 -21.23 2.12
N GLY A 76 4.08 -20.98 1.46
CA GLY A 76 3.00 -21.95 1.28
C GLY A 76 3.41 -23.14 0.41
N ASN A 77 2.56 -24.16 0.29
CA ASN A 77 2.85 -25.41 -0.45
C ASN A 77 3.27 -25.20 -1.92
N ASP A 78 2.69 -24.19 -2.59
CA ASP A 78 3.05 -23.75 -3.94
C ASP A 78 3.75 -22.38 -3.93
N GLY A 79 4.40 -22.06 -2.81
CA GLY A 79 5.09 -20.80 -2.58
C GLY A 79 6.42 -20.68 -3.33
N LEU A 80 6.93 -19.45 -3.37
CA LEU A 80 8.21 -19.11 -4.01
C LEU A 80 9.38 -19.93 -3.46
N ILE A 81 9.32 -20.33 -2.19
CA ILE A 81 10.34 -21.13 -1.49
C ILE A 81 10.59 -22.49 -2.17
N HIS A 82 9.60 -23.01 -2.90
CA HIS A 82 9.67 -24.28 -3.63
C HIS A 82 10.14 -24.11 -5.09
N SER A 83 10.54 -22.90 -5.49
CA SER A 83 11.17 -22.67 -6.78
C SER A 83 12.50 -23.40 -6.90
N LEU A 84 12.76 -23.97 -8.08
CA LEU A 84 14.04 -24.58 -8.42
C LEU A 84 15.11 -23.54 -8.76
N ASN A 85 14.70 -22.29 -9.05
CA ASN A 85 15.62 -21.21 -9.37
C ASN A 85 16.22 -20.62 -8.09
N LYS A 86 17.43 -21.01 -7.77
CA LYS A 86 18.17 -20.54 -6.58
C LYS A 86 18.69 -19.08 -6.72
N GLU A 87 18.67 -18.53 -7.92
CA GLU A 87 19.03 -17.11 -8.15
C GLU A 87 17.85 -16.16 -8.00
N LEU A 88 16.65 -16.68 -7.71
CA LEU A 88 15.47 -15.88 -7.50
C LEU A 88 15.67 -14.89 -6.34
N VAL A 89 15.39 -13.64 -6.61
CA VAL A 89 15.31 -12.57 -5.60
C VAL A 89 13.85 -12.16 -5.42
N ILE A 90 13.42 -11.93 -4.19
CA ILE A 90 12.05 -11.55 -3.85
C ILE A 90 12.04 -10.11 -3.31
N GLY A 91 11.36 -9.19 -3.99
CA GLY A 91 11.11 -7.81 -3.54
C GLY A 91 9.68 -7.69 -2.99
N ASN A 92 9.54 -7.40 -1.70
CA ASN A 92 8.23 -7.25 -1.06
C ASN A 92 7.76 -5.79 -1.09
N LEU A 93 6.73 -5.49 -1.88
CA LEU A 93 6.08 -4.17 -1.91
C LEU A 93 4.95 -4.02 -0.89
N SER A 94 4.53 -5.12 -0.27
CA SER A 94 3.36 -5.15 0.61
C SER A 94 3.63 -4.39 1.92
N THR A 95 2.61 -3.67 2.40
CA THR A 95 2.63 -3.11 3.76
C THR A 95 2.22 -4.19 4.75
N ILE A 96 3.21 -4.78 5.41
CA ILE A 96 3.06 -5.83 6.42
C ILE A 96 3.76 -5.44 7.71
N SER A 97 3.60 -6.22 8.77
CA SER A 97 4.30 -5.95 10.02
C SER A 97 5.83 -6.09 9.85
N PRO A 98 6.64 -5.31 10.57
CA PRO A 98 8.08 -5.50 10.60
C PRO A 98 8.47 -6.93 11.04
N SER A 99 7.75 -7.51 11.99
CA SER A 99 7.98 -8.89 12.45
C SER A 99 7.72 -9.93 11.37
N ASP A 100 6.62 -9.82 10.59
CA ASP A 100 6.35 -10.72 9.47
C ASP A 100 7.45 -10.64 8.40
N SER A 101 7.97 -9.44 8.15
CA SER A 101 9.08 -9.23 7.22
C SER A 101 10.34 -9.95 7.68
N VAL A 102 10.71 -9.81 8.95
CA VAL A 102 11.88 -10.49 9.57
C VAL A 102 11.72 -12.01 9.50
N GLU A 103 10.54 -12.52 9.90
CA GLU A 103 10.25 -13.95 9.91
C GLU A 103 10.35 -14.56 8.49
N CYS A 104 9.68 -13.95 7.51
CA CYS A 104 9.71 -14.41 6.12
C CYS A 104 11.13 -14.35 5.53
N ALA A 105 11.86 -13.25 5.74
CA ALA A 105 13.23 -13.11 5.26
C ALA A 105 14.15 -14.18 5.86
N ALA A 106 14.02 -14.47 7.16
CA ALA A 106 14.78 -15.52 7.84
C ALA A 106 14.44 -16.91 7.29
N ALA A 107 13.16 -17.20 7.06
CA ALA A 107 12.72 -18.46 6.47
C ALA A 107 13.28 -18.64 5.05
N LEU A 108 13.16 -17.63 4.19
CA LEU A 108 13.68 -17.67 2.82
C LEU A 108 15.20 -17.90 2.78
N ARG A 109 15.96 -17.25 3.67
CA ARG A 109 17.42 -17.45 3.78
C ARG A 109 17.81 -18.89 4.13
N LYS A 110 17.05 -19.56 4.99
CA LYS A 110 17.30 -20.99 5.31
C LYS A 110 17.22 -21.90 4.09
N TYR A 111 16.48 -21.50 3.06
CA TYR A 111 16.37 -22.22 1.78
C TYR A 111 17.30 -21.66 0.69
N GLY A 112 18.25 -20.79 1.07
CA GLY A 112 19.21 -20.18 0.15
C GLY A 112 18.61 -19.08 -0.73
N MET A 113 17.40 -18.61 -0.45
CA MET A 113 16.74 -17.56 -1.22
C MET A 113 17.02 -16.16 -0.63
N ARG A 114 17.01 -15.17 -1.50
CA ARG A 114 17.27 -13.77 -1.15
C ARG A 114 16.00 -12.96 -1.26
N SER A 115 15.80 -12.08 -0.30
CA SER A 115 14.67 -11.14 -0.30
C SER A 115 15.05 -9.79 0.29
N PHE A 116 14.28 -8.78 -0.06
CA PHE A 116 14.34 -7.46 0.56
C PHE A 116 12.94 -6.84 0.65
N GLN A 117 12.76 -5.90 1.56
CA GLN A 117 11.51 -5.16 1.71
C GLN A 117 11.61 -3.87 0.91
N MET A 118 10.54 -3.56 0.17
CA MET A 118 10.45 -2.39 -0.69
C MET A 118 9.01 -1.82 -0.69
N PRO A 119 8.41 -1.52 0.47
CA PRO A 119 7.14 -0.82 0.47
C PRO A 119 7.26 0.52 -0.24
N VAL A 120 6.17 0.93 -0.89
CA VAL A 120 6.16 2.12 -1.75
C VAL A 120 5.18 3.18 -1.25
N MET A 121 5.47 4.44 -1.58
CA MET A 121 4.57 5.59 -1.44
C MET A 121 4.14 6.09 -2.81
N GLY A 122 2.88 6.43 -2.91
CA GLY A 122 2.19 6.82 -4.13
C GLY A 122 0.96 5.95 -4.36
N GLY A 123 -0.03 6.51 -5.03
CA GLY A 123 -1.25 5.79 -5.43
C GLY A 123 -1.10 5.10 -6.78
N PRO A 124 -2.17 4.41 -7.26
CA PRO A 124 -2.17 3.74 -8.55
C PRO A 124 -1.75 4.64 -9.72
N ASP A 125 -2.22 5.88 -9.77
CA ASP A 125 -1.90 6.84 -10.83
C ASP A 125 -0.39 7.18 -10.88
N ILE A 126 0.28 7.17 -9.72
CA ILE A 126 1.74 7.39 -9.60
C ILE A 126 2.49 6.12 -9.99
N ALA A 127 1.98 4.94 -9.62
CA ALA A 127 2.55 3.65 -10.01
C ALA A 127 2.57 3.47 -11.52
N LYS A 128 1.46 3.82 -12.20
CA LYS A 128 1.34 3.79 -13.66
C LYS A 128 2.42 4.61 -14.38
N LYS A 129 2.83 5.73 -13.79
CA LYS A 129 3.87 6.60 -14.35
C LYS A 129 5.30 6.15 -14.04
N GLY A 130 5.48 5.17 -13.14
CA GLY A 130 6.79 4.77 -12.63
C GLY A 130 7.39 5.80 -11.66
N GLU A 131 6.56 6.59 -11.00
CA GLU A 131 6.98 7.70 -10.13
C GLU A 131 6.80 7.40 -8.63
N LEU A 132 6.73 6.14 -8.25
CA LEU A 132 6.65 5.77 -6.84
C LEU A 132 7.88 6.23 -6.06
N VAL A 133 7.74 6.35 -4.75
CA VAL A 133 8.86 6.45 -3.82
C VAL A 133 9.05 5.07 -3.18
N ALA A 134 10.18 4.43 -3.42
CA ALA A 134 10.54 3.14 -2.86
C ALA A 134 11.37 3.30 -1.59
N ILE A 135 10.97 2.64 -0.52
CA ILE A 135 11.68 2.61 0.77
C ILE A 135 12.22 1.20 0.93
N ILE A 136 13.54 1.02 0.92
CA ILE A 136 14.12 -0.31 0.78
C ILE A 136 15.00 -0.65 1.98
N SER A 137 14.83 -1.87 2.50
CA SER A 137 15.74 -2.46 3.49
C SER A 137 16.01 -3.93 3.18
N GLY A 138 17.19 -4.41 3.57
CA GLY A 138 17.63 -5.78 3.35
C GLY A 138 18.95 -5.90 2.59
N ASP A 139 19.16 -7.02 1.88
CA ASP A 139 20.40 -7.31 1.19
C ASP A 139 20.70 -6.37 0.03
N LYS A 140 21.71 -5.51 0.21
CA LYS A 140 22.12 -4.48 -0.77
C LYS A 140 22.52 -5.07 -2.11
N ASN A 141 23.21 -6.22 -2.12
CA ASN A 141 23.64 -6.86 -3.37
C ASN A 141 22.42 -7.31 -4.20
N SER A 142 21.40 -7.85 -3.56
CA SER A 142 20.14 -8.23 -4.23
C SER A 142 19.40 -7.01 -4.78
N ILE A 143 19.42 -5.90 -4.06
CA ILE A 143 18.82 -4.63 -4.48
C ILE A 143 19.55 -4.11 -5.74
N ASP A 144 20.87 -4.01 -5.69
CA ASP A 144 21.69 -3.46 -6.78
C ASP A 144 21.57 -4.29 -8.07
N LYS A 145 21.51 -5.61 -7.97
CA LYS A 145 21.28 -6.50 -9.11
C LYS A 145 19.94 -6.25 -9.81
N ASN A 146 18.94 -5.74 -9.10
CA ASN A 146 17.58 -5.51 -9.60
C ASN A 146 17.23 -4.02 -9.73
N ILE A 147 18.21 -3.14 -9.56
CA ILE A 147 17.98 -1.69 -9.49
C ILE A 147 17.24 -1.13 -10.72
N ARG A 148 17.53 -1.61 -11.93
CA ARG A 148 16.86 -1.16 -13.16
C ARG A 148 15.35 -1.45 -13.15
N VAL A 149 14.93 -2.57 -12.58
CA VAL A 149 13.49 -2.87 -12.44
C VAL A 149 12.87 -1.95 -11.40
N ILE A 150 13.56 -1.69 -10.30
CA ILE A 150 13.09 -0.77 -9.25
C ILE A 150 12.96 0.65 -9.80
N GLU A 151 13.97 1.16 -10.52
CA GLU A 151 13.96 2.47 -11.17
C GLU A 151 12.85 2.63 -12.21
N SER A 152 12.42 1.55 -12.84
CA SER A 152 11.31 1.60 -13.82
C SER A 152 9.94 1.86 -13.18
N ILE A 153 9.78 1.59 -11.88
CA ILE A 153 8.53 1.78 -11.13
C ILE A 153 8.60 2.87 -10.07
N ALA A 154 9.82 3.35 -9.73
CA ALA A 154 10.04 4.33 -8.67
C ALA A 154 11.00 5.45 -9.13
N ARG A 155 10.57 6.70 -8.95
CA ARG A 155 11.38 7.90 -9.22
C ARG A 155 12.42 8.17 -8.13
N SER A 156 12.09 7.83 -6.89
CA SER A 156 12.95 8.06 -5.73
C SER A 156 13.13 6.76 -4.96
N ILE A 157 14.37 6.44 -4.62
CA ILE A 157 14.73 5.19 -3.95
C ILE A 157 15.53 5.52 -2.69
N PHE A 158 15.03 5.10 -1.54
CA PHE A 158 15.67 5.31 -0.24
C PHE A 158 16.07 3.97 0.37
N TYR A 159 17.36 3.72 0.45
CA TYR A 159 17.90 2.56 1.15
C TYR A 159 18.07 2.87 2.64
N ILE A 160 17.30 2.18 3.48
CA ILE A 160 17.24 2.41 4.94
C ILE A 160 18.35 1.62 5.69
N GLY A 161 18.87 0.57 5.05
CA GLY A 161 19.90 -0.28 5.64
C GLY A 161 19.61 -1.77 5.50
N LYS A 162 20.49 -2.60 6.05
CA LYS A 162 20.47 -4.05 5.90
C LYS A 162 19.47 -4.80 6.80
N ILE A 163 18.83 -4.10 7.74
CA ILE A 163 17.95 -4.72 8.74
C ILE A 163 16.61 -5.04 8.08
N ASP A 164 16.21 -6.32 8.08
CA ASP A 164 14.89 -6.74 7.62
C ASP A 164 13.80 -6.05 8.43
N GLY A 165 12.74 -5.64 7.76
CA GLY A 165 11.61 -4.94 8.38
C GLY A 165 11.81 -3.43 8.61
N ALA A 166 13.04 -2.88 8.48
CA ALA A 166 13.27 -1.45 8.69
C ALA A 166 12.43 -0.56 7.77
N ALA A 167 12.32 -0.91 6.48
CA ALA A 167 11.48 -0.20 5.53
C ALA A 167 10.00 -0.21 5.92
N ASN A 168 9.52 -1.29 6.57
CA ASN A 168 8.14 -1.39 7.02
C ASN A 168 7.83 -0.41 8.15
N TYR A 169 8.76 -0.18 9.10
CA TYR A 169 8.59 0.84 10.13
C TYR A 169 8.43 2.24 9.51
N VAL A 170 9.27 2.59 8.54
CA VAL A 170 9.17 3.88 7.84
C VAL A 170 7.84 3.99 7.10
N LYS A 171 7.43 2.93 6.40
CA LYS A 171 6.14 2.89 5.69
C LYS A 171 4.95 3.08 6.63
N LEU A 172 4.94 2.42 7.77
CA LEU A 172 3.87 2.56 8.77
C LEU A 172 3.84 3.97 9.35
N ALA A 173 4.99 4.57 9.64
CA ALA A 173 5.07 5.95 10.10
C ALA A 173 4.53 6.96 9.08
N LEU A 174 4.78 6.75 7.77
CA LEU A 174 4.23 7.59 6.72
C LEU A 174 2.71 7.41 6.59
N ASN A 175 2.20 6.19 6.67
CA ASN A 175 0.75 5.94 6.62
C ASN A 175 0.03 6.47 7.86
N MET A 176 0.66 6.42 9.04
CA MET A 176 0.19 7.11 10.24
C MET A 176 -0.03 8.61 9.97
N ASN A 177 0.96 9.30 9.39
CA ASN A 177 0.82 10.72 9.06
C ASN A 177 -0.32 10.97 8.07
N ILE A 178 -0.50 10.12 7.05
CA ILE A 178 -1.62 10.23 6.12
C ILE A 178 -2.96 10.13 6.85
N ALA A 179 -3.10 9.17 7.77
CA ALA A 179 -4.32 8.98 8.54
C ALA A 179 -4.61 10.19 9.45
N LEU A 180 -3.61 10.67 10.20
CA LEU A 180 -3.76 11.79 11.12
C LEU A 180 -4.10 13.10 10.39
N ILE A 181 -3.42 13.38 9.27
CA ILE A 181 -3.73 14.56 8.43
C ILE A 181 -5.14 14.42 7.84
N GLY A 182 -5.52 13.20 7.41
CA GLY A 182 -6.87 12.92 6.90
C GLY A 182 -7.96 13.20 7.93
N ILE A 183 -7.76 12.77 9.18
CA ILE A 183 -8.69 13.05 10.29
C ILE A 183 -8.73 14.55 10.57
N ALA A 184 -7.59 15.21 10.76
CA ALA A 184 -7.51 16.63 11.07
C ALA A 184 -8.20 17.49 10.00
N LEU A 185 -7.97 17.18 8.72
CA LEU A 185 -8.64 17.85 7.60
C LEU A 185 -10.17 17.60 7.63
N SER A 186 -10.58 16.37 7.93
CA SER A 186 -12.00 16.00 8.01
C SER A 186 -12.72 16.74 9.14
N GLU A 187 -12.12 16.81 10.33
CA GLU A 187 -12.67 17.57 11.46
C GLU A 187 -12.75 19.06 11.15
N SER A 188 -11.73 19.62 10.49
CA SER A 188 -11.72 21.01 10.07
C SER A 188 -12.84 21.32 9.05
N ILE A 189 -13.02 20.47 8.04
CA ILE A 189 -14.10 20.60 7.06
C ILE A 189 -15.46 20.53 7.77
N LEU A 190 -15.65 19.56 8.67
CA LEU A 190 -16.88 19.40 9.43
C LEU A 190 -17.15 20.63 10.29
N TYR A 191 -16.14 21.15 11.00
CA TYR A 191 -16.24 22.30 11.87
C TYR A 191 -16.73 23.55 11.14
N VAL A 192 -16.08 23.91 10.01
CA VAL A 192 -16.47 25.10 9.24
C VAL A 192 -17.84 24.92 8.58
N THR A 193 -18.17 23.70 8.13
CA THR A 193 -19.48 23.38 7.56
C THR A 193 -20.59 23.60 8.61
N LYS A 194 -20.39 23.13 9.85
CA LYS A 194 -21.36 23.34 10.95
C LYS A 194 -21.48 24.83 11.37
N ALA A 195 -20.43 25.59 11.18
CA ALA A 195 -20.46 27.04 11.39
C ALA A 195 -21.14 27.82 10.23
N GLY A 196 -21.65 27.14 9.20
CA GLY A 196 -22.30 27.78 8.05
C GLY A 196 -21.32 28.37 7.03
N ILE A 197 -20.04 28.01 7.10
CA ILE A 197 -19.00 28.48 6.17
C ILE A 197 -18.85 27.46 5.03
N ASP A 198 -18.71 27.95 3.79
CA ASP A 198 -18.44 27.10 2.64
C ASP A 198 -17.11 26.35 2.81
N PRO A 199 -17.11 25.01 2.86
CA PRO A 199 -15.90 24.22 2.98
C PRO A 199 -14.97 24.34 1.75
N GLY A 200 -15.48 24.78 0.60
CA GLY A 200 -14.66 25.09 -0.59
C GLY A 200 -13.73 26.26 -0.32
N ILE A 201 -14.26 27.35 0.20
CA ILE A 201 -13.46 28.51 0.61
C ILE A 201 -12.43 28.12 1.68
N PHE A 202 -12.83 27.28 2.63
CA PHE A 202 -11.89 26.78 3.66
C PHE A 202 -10.71 26.02 3.02
N ILE A 203 -10.95 25.12 2.06
CA ILE A 203 -9.88 24.36 1.39
C ILE A 203 -8.97 25.29 0.58
N GLU A 204 -9.50 26.32 -0.06
CA GLU A 204 -8.69 27.33 -0.77
C GLU A 204 -7.77 28.09 0.21
N ILE A 205 -8.31 28.55 1.34
CA ILE A 205 -7.52 29.19 2.41
C ILE A 205 -6.46 28.23 2.95
N PHE A 206 -6.84 26.99 3.29
CA PHE A 206 -5.94 25.96 3.81
C PHE A 206 -4.76 25.73 2.86
N ASN A 207 -5.03 25.57 1.57
CA ASN A 207 -4.02 25.37 0.54
C ASN A 207 -3.19 26.62 0.21
N SER A 208 -3.63 27.81 0.64
CA SER A 208 -2.88 29.07 0.53
C SER A 208 -1.92 29.30 1.70
N THR A 209 -1.97 28.45 2.72
CA THR A 209 -1.12 28.51 3.91
C THR A 209 -0.01 27.44 3.89
N TYR A 210 0.87 27.47 4.90
CA TYR A 210 1.90 26.42 5.09
C TYR A 210 1.32 25.04 5.50
N PHE A 211 0.03 24.92 5.76
CA PHE A 211 -0.65 23.63 5.96
C PHE A 211 -0.91 22.86 4.67
N ARG A 212 -0.71 23.50 3.53
CA ARG A 212 -0.87 22.87 2.21
C ARG A 212 -0.14 21.54 2.13
N THR A 213 -0.87 20.51 1.70
CA THR A 213 -0.34 19.17 1.46
C THR A 213 -0.86 18.63 0.13
N SER A 214 -0.15 17.66 -0.46
CA SER A 214 -0.66 16.95 -1.64
C SER A 214 -2.00 16.24 -1.34
N LEU A 215 -2.26 15.89 -0.07
CA LEU A 215 -3.53 15.33 0.37
C LEU A 215 -4.62 16.40 0.28
N SER A 216 -4.44 17.57 0.91
CA SER A 216 -5.44 18.64 0.90
C SER A 216 -5.75 19.15 -0.49
N GLU A 217 -4.74 19.25 -1.37
CA GLU A 217 -4.91 19.68 -2.76
C GLU A 217 -5.72 18.68 -3.61
N LYS A 218 -5.36 17.39 -3.51
CA LYS A 218 -5.95 16.35 -4.38
C LYS A 218 -7.23 15.74 -3.82
N LYS A 219 -7.31 15.61 -2.50
CA LYS A 219 -8.42 14.95 -1.82
C LYS A 219 -9.43 15.93 -1.24
N GLY A 220 -9.01 17.10 -0.77
CA GLY A 220 -9.91 18.11 -0.19
C GLY A 220 -11.15 18.43 -1.07
N PRO A 221 -10.98 18.76 -2.36
CA PRO A 221 -12.11 19.00 -3.26
C PRO A 221 -13.02 17.79 -3.46
N LYS A 222 -12.48 16.57 -3.44
CA LYS A 222 -13.26 15.33 -3.51
C LYS A 222 -14.04 15.07 -2.24
N MET A 223 -13.41 15.26 -1.08
CA MET A 223 -14.05 15.10 0.24
C MET A 223 -15.28 15.99 0.38
N ILE A 224 -15.19 17.25 -0.03
CA ILE A 224 -16.31 18.20 0.00
C ILE A 224 -17.48 17.72 -0.87
N LYS A 225 -17.17 17.11 -2.03
CA LYS A 225 -18.16 16.58 -2.97
C LYS A 225 -18.68 15.18 -2.62
N ASN A 226 -18.26 14.63 -1.45
CA ASN A 226 -18.52 13.24 -1.05
C ASN A 226 -18.05 12.19 -2.09
N ASP A 227 -17.02 12.52 -2.91
CA ASP A 227 -16.38 11.59 -3.84
C ASP A 227 -15.30 10.81 -3.10
N PHE A 228 -15.68 9.61 -2.66
CA PHE A 228 -14.82 8.68 -1.93
C PHE A 228 -14.48 7.44 -2.77
N GLU A 229 -14.37 7.59 -4.10
CA GLU A 229 -13.86 6.52 -4.96
C GLU A 229 -12.48 6.08 -4.48
N ALA A 230 -12.33 4.77 -4.22
CA ALA A 230 -11.15 4.24 -3.56
C ALA A 230 -9.90 4.30 -4.45
N ARG A 231 -8.89 5.02 -3.99
CA ARG A 231 -7.50 4.91 -4.44
C ARG A 231 -6.64 4.21 -3.39
N PHE A 232 -7.07 4.29 -2.14
CA PHE A 232 -6.56 3.53 -1.02
C PHE A 232 -7.71 3.27 -0.04
N HIS A 233 -8.14 2.03 0.08
CA HIS A 233 -9.31 1.66 0.86
C HIS A 233 -9.16 2.02 2.34
N LEU A 234 -10.25 2.47 2.96
CA LEU A 234 -10.33 2.76 4.39
C LEU A 234 -9.96 1.53 5.22
N GLY A 235 -10.41 0.34 4.81
CA GLY A 235 -10.02 -0.91 5.46
C GLY A 235 -8.52 -1.19 5.42
N ASN A 236 -7.82 -0.80 4.36
CA ASN A 236 -6.36 -0.93 4.28
C ASN A 236 -5.64 0.10 5.16
N MET A 237 -6.16 1.33 5.27
CA MET A 237 -5.63 2.32 6.22
C MET A 237 -5.78 1.84 7.66
N LEU A 238 -6.95 1.30 8.02
CA LEU A 238 -7.16 0.69 9.33
C LEU A 238 -6.16 -0.44 9.59
N LYS A 239 -5.97 -1.36 8.64
CA LYS A 239 -4.97 -2.43 8.76
C LYS A 239 -3.58 -1.86 9.03
N ASP A 240 -3.17 -0.82 8.31
CA ASP A 240 -1.85 -0.22 8.49
C ASP A 240 -1.70 0.44 9.87
N LEU A 241 -2.74 1.09 10.38
CA LEU A 241 -2.77 1.61 11.75
C LEU A 241 -2.71 0.48 12.79
N GLN A 242 -3.41 -0.63 12.58
CA GLN A 242 -3.34 -1.81 13.45
C GLN A 242 -1.94 -2.42 13.48
N LEU A 243 -1.25 -2.51 12.33
CA LEU A 243 0.14 -2.96 12.26
C LEU A 243 1.08 -2.00 13.02
N LEU A 244 0.87 -0.69 12.89
CA LEU A 244 1.61 0.32 13.65
C LEU A 244 1.41 0.13 15.15
N VAL A 245 0.16 0.11 15.62
CA VAL A 245 -0.19 -0.02 17.04
C VAL A 245 0.38 -1.33 17.62
N ALA A 246 0.27 -2.43 16.90
CA ALA A 246 0.86 -3.71 17.31
C ALA A 246 2.40 -3.64 17.44
N SER A 247 3.06 -2.82 16.61
CA SER A 247 4.52 -2.65 16.65
C SER A 247 5.02 -1.74 17.78
N MET A 248 4.13 -1.02 18.48
CA MET A 248 4.51 -0.10 19.57
C MET A 248 5.03 -0.85 20.79
N LYS A 249 4.40 -1.98 21.14
CA LYS A 249 4.75 -2.75 22.34
C LYS A 249 6.19 -3.25 22.33
N PRO A 250 6.69 -3.90 21.26
CA PRO A 250 8.10 -4.30 21.18
C PRO A 250 9.09 -3.14 21.23
N LEU A 251 8.69 -1.94 20.80
CA LEU A 251 9.50 -0.73 20.82
C LEU A 251 9.42 0.05 22.14
N ASN A 252 8.52 -0.38 23.02
CA ASN A 252 8.26 0.31 24.30
C ASN A 252 7.96 1.82 24.13
N ILE A 253 7.09 2.16 23.16
CA ILE A 253 6.68 3.54 22.88
C ILE A 253 5.16 3.70 23.00
N SER A 254 4.71 4.94 23.25
CA SER A 254 3.32 5.34 23.29
C SER A 254 3.03 6.38 22.22
N LEU A 255 2.04 6.10 21.34
CA LEU A 255 1.59 6.98 20.27
C LEU A 255 0.07 7.23 20.41
N PRO A 256 -0.38 8.08 21.37
CA PRO A 256 -1.79 8.19 21.71
C PRO A 256 -2.69 8.61 20.53
N LEU A 257 -2.23 9.54 19.67
CA LEU A 257 -2.98 9.95 18.49
C LEU A 257 -3.17 8.82 17.48
N SER A 258 -2.17 7.94 17.35
CA SER A 258 -2.26 6.78 16.45
C SER A 258 -3.26 5.74 16.94
N VAL A 259 -3.32 5.53 18.25
CA VAL A 259 -4.32 4.64 18.88
C VAL A 259 -5.72 5.22 18.68
N LEU A 260 -5.92 6.52 18.90
CA LEU A 260 -7.19 7.18 18.65
C LEU A 260 -7.59 7.07 17.17
N ALA A 261 -6.66 7.35 16.26
CA ALA A 261 -6.91 7.22 14.82
C ALA A 261 -7.31 5.80 14.43
N GLU A 262 -6.63 4.77 14.96
CA GLU A 262 -6.99 3.36 14.73
C GLU A 262 -8.43 3.09 15.16
N GLN A 263 -8.86 3.56 16.34
CA GLN A 263 -10.22 3.39 16.84
C GLN A 263 -11.26 4.13 15.98
N MET A 264 -10.95 5.33 15.49
CA MET A 264 -11.83 6.08 14.58
C MET A 264 -12.02 5.36 13.24
N TYR A 265 -10.93 4.86 12.62
CA TYR A 265 -11.01 4.07 11.39
C TYR A 265 -11.71 2.71 11.63
N GLN A 266 -11.54 2.11 12.81
CA GLN A 266 -12.27 0.90 13.21
C GLN A 266 -13.78 1.16 13.31
N ALA A 267 -14.18 2.27 13.93
CA ALA A 267 -15.58 2.68 14.02
C ALA A 267 -16.17 2.96 12.62
N ALA A 268 -15.42 3.64 11.75
CA ALA A 268 -15.81 3.89 10.36
C ALA A 268 -16.01 2.58 9.57
N ARG A 269 -15.09 1.60 9.73
CA ARG A 269 -15.24 0.26 9.14
C ARG A 269 -16.53 -0.42 9.60
N ASN A 270 -16.85 -0.37 10.89
CA ASN A 270 -18.04 -0.98 11.47
C ASN A 270 -19.35 -0.35 10.95
N ARG A 271 -19.28 0.88 10.43
CA ARG A 271 -20.38 1.59 9.75
C ARG A 271 -20.44 1.33 8.24
N GLY A 272 -19.61 0.42 7.70
CA GLY A 272 -19.66 0.01 6.29
C GLY A 272 -18.78 0.83 5.33
N TYR A 273 -17.90 1.70 5.82
CA TYR A 273 -17.05 2.55 4.97
C TYR A 273 -15.76 1.87 4.47
N SER A 274 -15.57 0.57 4.74
CA SER A 274 -14.32 -0.19 4.48
C SER A 274 -13.82 -0.09 3.04
N GLU A 275 -14.73 -0.21 2.06
CA GLU A 275 -14.41 -0.26 0.64
C GLU A 275 -14.26 1.12 -0.01
N LEU A 276 -14.57 2.19 0.71
CA LEU A 276 -14.39 3.56 0.25
C LEU A 276 -12.93 3.99 0.45
N ASP A 277 -12.57 5.11 -0.17
CA ASP A 277 -11.26 5.76 0.07
C ASP A 277 -11.08 6.10 1.57
N TYR A 278 -9.85 6.04 2.08
CA TYR A 278 -9.57 6.34 3.48
C TYR A 278 -10.07 7.72 3.93
N THR A 279 -10.26 8.65 3.01
CA THR A 279 -10.82 9.99 3.27
C THR A 279 -12.32 9.95 3.56
N ALA A 280 -13.00 8.81 3.40
CA ALA A 280 -14.36 8.59 3.87
C ALA A 280 -14.51 8.65 5.40
N ILE A 281 -13.39 8.81 6.13
CA ILE A 281 -13.42 9.22 7.55
C ILE A 281 -14.21 10.51 7.74
N LEU A 282 -14.25 11.45 6.77
CA LEU A 282 -15.12 12.60 6.79
C LEU A 282 -16.61 12.22 6.77
N ALA A 283 -16.98 11.24 5.93
CA ALA A 283 -18.36 10.77 5.86
C ALA A 283 -18.78 10.12 7.19
N PHE A 284 -17.90 9.31 7.78
CA PHE A 284 -18.11 8.74 9.11
C PHE A 284 -18.29 9.85 10.17
N LEU A 285 -17.47 10.89 10.17
CA LEU A 285 -17.57 11.99 11.13
C LEU A 285 -18.86 12.80 10.94
N LYS A 286 -19.32 13.00 9.70
CA LYS A 286 -20.62 13.61 9.40
C LYS A 286 -21.76 12.78 9.99
N ASP A 287 -21.79 11.47 9.73
CA ASP A 287 -22.79 10.54 10.26
C ASP A 287 -22.76 10.54 11.81
N PHE A 288 -21.58 10.45 12.41
CA PHE A 288 -21.38 10.48 13.85
C PHE A 288 -21.92 11.76 14.52
N ASN A 289 -21.91 12.89 13.81
CA ASN A 289 -22.44 14.19 14.27
C ASN A 289 -23.87 14.48 13.76
N GLY A 290 -24.61 13.47 13.31
CA GLY A 290 -26.00 13.59 12.88
C GLY A 290 -26.19 14.37 11.58
N LEU A 291 -25.15 14.53 10.76
CA LEU A 291 -25.24 15.04 9.41
C LEU A 291 -25.33 13.87 8.45
N GLN A 292 -26.42 13.77 7.71
CA GLN A 292 -26.50 12.76 6.65
C GLN A 292 -25.46 13.08 5.58
N PRO A 293 -24.55 12.16 5.25
CA PRO A 293 -23.68 12.33 4.09
C PRO A 293 -24.52 12.13 2.83
N ASP A 294 -24.99 13.24 2.22
CA ASP A 294 -25.75 13.20 0.98
C ASP A 294 -24.98 12.43 -0.10
N GLY A 295 -25.64 11.44 -0.72
CA GLY A 295 -25.15 10.76 -1.92
C GLY A 295 -24.21 9.56 -1.69
N ILE A 296 -23.88 9.15 -0.47
CA ILE A 296 -23.13 7.91 -0.22
C ILE A 296 -24.09 6.73 -0.27
N LYS A 297 -24.02 5.92 -1.33
CA LYS A 297 -24.64 4.60 -1.35
C LYS A 297 -23.93 3.74 -0.31
N GLN A 298 -24.58 3.49 0.83
CA GLN A 298 -24.19 2.43 1.73
C GLN A 298 -24.34 1.11 0.95
N GLY A 299 -23.22 0.49 0.60
CA GLY A 299 -23.24 -0.90 0.14
C GLY A 299 -23.67 -1.76 1.33
N ILE A 300 -24.87 -2.29 1.26
CA ILE A 300 -25.40 -3.33 2.17
C ILE A 300 -24.66 -4.63 1.90
#